data_9159ba5a09cd1ec4d440c91573301f96
#
_entry.id   9159ba5a09cd1ec4d440c91573301f96
#
_cell.length_a   1.000
_cell.length_b   1.000
_cell.length_c   1.000
_cell.angle_alpha   90.00
_cell.angle_beta   90.00
_cell.angle_gamma   90.00
#
_symmetry.space_group_name_H-M   'P 1'
#
loop_
_entity.id
_entity.type
_entity.pdbx_description
1 polymer ?
#
loop_
_entity_poly.entity_id
_entity_poly.type
_entity_poly.pdbx_seq_one_letter_code
_entity_poly.pdbx_strand_id
1 'polypeptide(L)'
;AASKIEYEDFLNNNENYTYKYQQISIASTERKSFKSVFDNIVKSINENEFFLNEQKKDITELKQTKEALELALSKSESLQDTYKRVLEQGLDAEETSKPSEIGITFEGSSETEKTKEYELYQNDLDLRSQLVRIERIMLDKEHIVEMISNKQDSGFASNSKTVFGRELNIKLYYGSVLLLLVFMVLLGIEFLKFLEKYKKSL
;
A
#
# COMPACT_ATOMS: atom_id res chain seq x y z
N ALA A 1 -8.99 10.01 -3.68
CA ALA A 1 -8.39 11.29 -3.28
C ALA A 1 -7.17 10.96 -2.43
N ALA A 2 -5.98 11.40 -2.84
CA ALA A 2 -4.78 11.24 -2.05
C ALA A 2 -4.87 12.20 -0.85
N SER A 3 -4.88 11.67 0.36
CA SER A 3 -4.80 12.49 1.57
C SER A 3 -3.34 12.93 1.76
N LYS A 4 -3.11 14.23 1.87
CA LYS A 4 -1.81 14.77 2.26
C LYS A 4 -1.70 14.65 3.78
N ILE A 5 -0.72 13.91 4.25
CA ILE A 5 -0.44 13.78 5.67
C ILE A 5 0.62 14.82 6.03
N GLU A 6 0.37 15.64 7.04
CA GLU A 6 1.36 16.56 7.58
C GLU A 6 2.28 15.80 8.53
N TYR A 7 3.50 16.33 8.71
CA TYR A 7 4.52 15.68 9.56
C TYR A 7 4.04 15.49 11.01
N GLU A 8 3.25 16.43 11.53
CA GLU A 8 2.68 16.36 12.87
C GLU A 8 1.62 15.25 12.99
N ASP A 9 0.80 15.06 11.95
CA ASP A 9 -0.19 13.96 11.89
C ASP A 9 0.51 12.61 11.84
N PHE A 10 1.63 12.50 11.12
CA PHE A 10 2.45 11.30 11.07
C PHE A 10 3.04 10.95 12.44
N LEU A 11 3.55 11.92 13.20
CA LEU A 11 4.10 11.70 14.54
C LEU A 11 3.03 11.26 15.55
N ASN A 12 1.82 11.79 15.44
CA ASN A 12 0.73 11.53 16.37
C ASN A 12 -0.03 10.23 16.08
N ASN A 13 0.00 9.71 14.85
CA ASN A 13 -0.77 8.55 14.40
C ASN A 13 0.11 7.43 13.80
N ASN A 14 1.26 7.17 14.38
CA ASN A 14 2.24 6.23 13.86
C ASN A 14 1.71 4.78 13.71
N GLU A 15 0.61 4.42 14.40
CA GLU A 15 0.04 3.07 14.42
C GLU A 15 -0.99 2.78 13.31
N ASN A 16 -1.49 3.80 12.60
CA ASN A 16 -2.63 3.64 11.69
C ASN A 16 -2.30 3.75 10.19
N TYR A 17 -1.05 3.96 9.81
CA TYR A 17 -0.69 4.15 8.39
C TYR A 17 -0.33 2.85 7.68
N THR A 18 -1.32 2.06 7.35
CA THR A 18 -1.20 0.88 6.46
C THR A 18 -1.36 1.27 4.98
N TYR A 19 -0.68 2.33 4.54
CA TYR A 19 -0.71 2.68 3.12
C TYR A 19 0.21 1.75 2.33
N LYS A 20 -0.40 0.96 1.45
CA LYS A 20 0.36 0.08 0.53
C LYS A 20 1.24 0.89 -0.43
N TYR A 21 0.85 2.12 -0.75
CA TYR A 21 1.53 2.98 -1.70
C TYR A 21 1.83 4.34 -1.08
N GLN A 22 3.06 4.80 -1.23
CA GLN A 22 3.50 6.11 -0.78
C GLN A 22 4.07 6.89 -1.97
N GLN A 23 3.81 8.19 -2.02
CA GLN A 23 4.35 9.09 -3.03
C GLN A 23 5.31 10.07 -2.37
N ILE A 24 6.58 10.03 -2.79
CA ILE A 24 7.59 11.00 -2.37
C ILE A 24 7.73 12.04 -3.47
N SER A 25 7.58 13.33 -3.11
CA SER A 25 7.77 14.46 -4.02
C SER A 25 8.94 15.32 -3.55
N ILE A 26 9.87 15.62 -4.43
CA ILE A 26 10.97 16.55 -4.15
C ILE A 26 10.75 17.81 -4.98
N ALA A 27 10.70 18.98 -4.32
CA ALA A 27 10.67 20.27 -4.99
C ALA A 27 12.10 20.85 -5.03
N SER A 28 12.52 21.34 -6.18
CA SER A 28 13.82 21.99 -6.38
C SER A 28 13.67 23.29 -7.14
N THR A 29 14.53 24.26 -6.83
CA THR A 29 14.63 25.52 -7.56
C THR A 29 15.43 25.38 -8.85
N GLU A 30 16.20 24.29 -8.98
CA GLU A 30 17.01 24.01 -10.15
C GLU A 30 16.46 22.80 -10.93
N ARG A 31 16.61 22.85 -12.25
CA ARG A 31 16.22 21.72 -13.11
C ARG A 31 17.30 20.65 -13.06
N LYS A 32 17.12 19.65 -12.19
CA LYS A 32 18.01 18.51 -12.03
C LYS A 32 17.21 17.21 -12.06
N SER A 33 17.83 16.14 -12.55
CA SER A 33 17.25 14.79 -12.41
C SER A 33 17.50 14.28 -10.99
N PHE A 34 16.46 13.81 -10.34
CA PHE A 34 16.53 13.23 -8.99
C PHE A 34 16.47 11.70 -9.01
N LYS A 35 16.60 11.07 -10.19
CA LYS A 35 16.52 9.63 -10.34
C LYS A 35 17.49 8.90 -9.40
N SER A 36 18.76 9.30 -9.42
CA SER A 36 19.80 8.71 -8.56
C SER A 36 19.51 8.91 -7.05
N VAL A 37 18.84 10.00 -6.69
CA VAL A 37 18.46 10.27 -5.29
C VAL A 37 17.38 9.28 -4.84
N PHE A 38 16.36 9.06 -5.67
CA PHE A 38 15.31 8.09 -5.38
C PHE A 38 15.86 6.66 -5.34
N ASP A 39 16.70 6.28 -6.30
CA ASP A 39 17.35 4.96 -6.32
C ASP A 39 18.19 4.74 -5.04
N ASN A 40 18.92 5.76 -4.58
CA ASN A 40 19.69 5.69 -3.33
C ASN A 40 18.80 5.60 -2.10
N ILE A 41 17.65 6.31 -2.05
CA ILE A 41 16.70 6.20 -0.95
C ILE A 41 16.14 4.79 -0.86
N VAL A 42 15.66 4.23 -1.98
CA VAL A 42 15.13 2.87 -2.04
C VAL A 42 16.19 1.85 -1.63
N LYS A 43 17.41 2.01 -2.13
CA LYS A 43 18.54 1.16 -1.76
C LYS A 43 18.85 1.25 -0.26
N SER A 44 18.92 2.47 0.29
CA SER A 44 19.20 2.68 1.71
C SER A 44 18.13 2.06 2.62
N ILE A 45 16.86 2.07 2.22
CA ILE A 45 15.78 1.41 2.98
C ILE A 45 15.93 -0.11 2.88
N ASN A 46 16.15 -0.65 1.69
CA ASN A 46 16.27 -2.09 1.46
C ASN A 46 17.54 -2.70 2.09
N GLU A 47 18.59 -1.92 2.29
CA GLU A 47 19.83 -2.35 2.95
C GLU A 47 19.87 -2.04 4.46
N ASN A 48 18.84 -1.41 5.01
CA ASN A 48 18.79 -1.08 6.42
C ASN A 48 18.55 -2.32 7.28
N GLU A 49 19.44 -2.58 8.22
CA GLU A 49 19.41 -3.78 9.09
C GLU A 49 18.11 -3.93 9.88
N PHE A 50 17.52 -2.82 10.34
CA PHE A 50 16.27 -2.86 11.06
C PHE A 50 15.15 -3.42 10.18
N PHE A 51 14.96 -2.86 8.98
CA PHE A 51 13.92 -3.31 8.06
C PHE A 51 14.17 -4.72 7.53
N LEU A 52 15.43 -5.10 7.27
CA LEU A 52 15.79 -6.47 6.90
C LEU A 52 15.46 -7.48 8.00
N ASN A 53 15.69 -7.13 9.26
CA ASN A 53 15.34 -8.00 10.38
C ASN A 53 13.83 -8.15 10.55
N GLU A 54 13.07 -7.06 10.40
CA GLU A 54 11.61 -7.14 10.45
C GLU A 54 11.05 -7.96 9.28
N GLN A 55 11.52 -7.72 8.06
CA GLN A 55 11.15 -8.55 6.90
C GLN A 55 11.45 -10.04 7.13
N LYS A 56 12.62 -10.37 7.69
CA LYS A 56 12.99 -11.75 7.98
C LYS A 56 12.05 -12.41 9.00
N LYS A 57 11.63 -11.66 10.04
CA LYS A 57 10.65 -12.14 11.02
C LYS A 57 9.30 -12.41 10.35
N ASP A 58 8.80 -11.44 9.58
CA ASP A 58 7.54 -11.55 8.84
C ASP A 58 7.55 -12.77 7.90
N ILE A 59 8.61 -12.94 7.10
CA ILE A 59 8.74 -14.09 6.19
C ILE A 59 8.82 -15.40 6.97
N THR A 60 9.47 -15.42 8.13
CA THR A 60 9.57 -16.61 8.95
C THR A 60 8.20 -17.00 9.50
N GLU A 61 7.42 -16.04 10.01
CA GLU A 61 6.06 -16.26 10.50
C GLU A 61 5.13 -16.75 9.38
N LEU A 62 5.21 -16.14 8.20
CA LEU A 62 4.44 -16.55 7.04
C LEU A 62 4.79 -17.99 6.59
N LYS A 63 6.06 -18.35 6.62
CA LYS A 63 6.49 -19.74 6.32
C LYS A 63 5.92 -20.73 7.32
N GLN A 64 5.99 -20.44 8.62
CA GLN A 64 5.40 -21.30 9.66
C GLN A 64 3.89 -21.44 9.47
N THR A 65 3.22 -20.35 9.14
CA THR A 65 1.77 -20.37 8.87
C THR A 65 1.46 -21.20 7.62
N LYS A 66 2.26 -21.07 6.55
CA LYS A 66 2.13 -21.89 5.35
C LYS A 66 2.29 -23.37 5.66
N GLU A 67 3.34 -23.76 6.37
CA GLU A 67 3.58 -25.15 6.78
C GLU A 67 2.44 -25.70 7.64
N ALA A 68 1.89 -24.92 8.54
CA ALA A 68 0.74 -25.31 9.34
C ALA A 68 -0.51 -25.54 8.49
N LEU A 69 -0.77 -24.68 7.50
CA LEU A 69 -1.89 -24.82 6.55
C LEU A 69 -1.71 -26.04 5.63
N GLU A 70 -0.50 -26.30 5.13
CA GLU A 70 -0.18 -27.49 4.33
C GLU A 70 -0.40 -28.80 5.14
N LEU A 71 0.01 -28.80 6.41
CA LEU A 71 -0.24 -29.91 7.31
C LEU A 71 -1.73 -30.09 7.59
N ALA A 72 -2.47 -29.01 7.80
CA ALA A 72 -3.92 -29.04 8.00
C ALA A 72 -4.65 -29.60 6.76
N LEU A 73 -4.22 -29.18 5.55
CA LEU A 73 -4.73 -29.67 4.29
C LEU A 73 -4.48 -31.18 4.13
N SER A 74 -3.27 -31.63 4.37
CA SER A 74 -2.91 -33.05 4.32
C SER A 74 -3.72 -33.91 5.30
N LYS A 75 -3.98 -33.40 6.52
CA LYS A 75 -4.87 -34.05 7.49
C LYS A 75 -6.32 -34.07 7.01
N SER A 76 -6.81 -32.99 6.39
CA SER A 76 -8.15 -32.93 5.83
C SER A 76 -8.32 -33.97 4.72
N GLU A 77 -7.36 -34.07 3.80
CA GLU A 77 -7.36 -35.07 2.73
C GLU A 77 -7.36 -36.50 3.29
N SER A 78 -6.52 -36.77 4.29
CA SER A 78 -6.48 -38.08 4.96
C SER A 78 -7.79 -38.43 5.67
N LEU A 79 -8.47 -37.43 6.24
CA LEU A 79 -9.79 -37.60 6.86
C LEU A 79 -10.85 -37.91 5.80
N GLN A 80 -10.83 -37.22 4.66
CA GLN A 80 -11.72 -37.47 3.53
C GLN A 80 -11.54 -38.90 2.99
N ASP A 81 -10.30 -39.34 2.81
CA ASP A 81 -10.00 -40.71 2.38
C ASP A 81 -10.46 -41.77 3.39
N THR A 82 -10.34 -41.48 4.67
CA THR A 82 -10.82 -42.38 5.72
C THR A 82 -12.34 -42.42 5.71
N TYR A 83 -13.00 -41.27 5.59
CA TYR A 83 -14.45 -41.16 5.51
C TYR A 83 -15.01 -41.94 4.29
N LYS A 84 -14.40 -41.74 3.12
CA LYS A 84 -14.75 -42.46 1.90
C LYS A 84 -14.64 -43.99 2.07
N ARG A 85 -13.53 -44.46 2.67
CA ARG A 85 -13.33 -45.90 2.95
C ARG A 85 -14.39 -46.45 3.88
N VAL A 86 -14.78 -45.69 4.91
CA VAL A 86 -15.82 -46.13 5.85
C VAL A 86 -17.18 -46.23 5.17
N LEU A 87 -17.50 -45.28 4.28
CA LEU A 87 -18.73 -45.33 3.46
C LEU A 87 -18.73 -46.55 2.52
N GLU A 88 -17.64 -46.80 1.81
CA GLU A 88 -17.52 -47.98 0.92
C GLU A 88 -17.68 -49.28 1.70
N GLN A 89 -17.07 -49.40 2.88
CA GLN A 89 -17.21 -50.63 3.74
C GLN A 89 -18.61 -50.72 4.35
N GLY A 90 -19.29 -49.61 4.62
CA GLY A 90 -20.66 -49.62 5.12
C GLY A 90 -21.67 -50.11 4.08
N LEU A 91 -21.44 -49.78 2.79
CA LEU A 91 -22.27 -50.26 1.70
C LEU A 91 -22.12 -51.79 1.47
N ASP A 92 -20.89 -52.34 1.63
CA ASP A 92 -20.63 -53.78 1.50
C ASP A 92 -21.19 -54.58 2.71
N ALA A 93 -21.39 -53.93 3.87
CA ALA A 93 -21.90 -54.59 5.08
C ALA A 93 -23.42 -54.74 5.10
N GLU A 94 -24.18 -54.07 4.27
CA GLU A 94 -25.65 -54.28 4.12
C GLU A 94 -25.98 -55.64 3.51
N GLU A 95 -25.06 -56.33 2.83
CA GLU A 95 -25.29 -57.70 2.33
C GLU A 95 -24.95 -58.82 3.32
N THR A 96 -24.27 -58.54 4.44
CA THR A 96 -23.93 -59.55 5.45
C THR A 96 -24.15 -59.03 6.87
N SER A 97 -25.34 -59.36 7.40
CA SER A 97 -25.77 -59.08 8.78
C SER A 97 -24.87 -59.77 9.81
N LYS A 98 -23.80 -59.08 10.27
CA LYS A 98 -23.19 -59.27 11.61
C LYS A 98 -22.77 -57.89 12.16
N PRO A 99 -23.22 -57.54 13.36
CA PRO A 99 -22.78 -56.28 13.97
C PRO A 99 -21.30 -56.42 14.32
N SER A 100 -20.46 -55.69 13.63
CA SER A 100 -19.04 -55.56 14.02
C SER A 100 -18.91 -54.59 15.17
N GLU A 101 -18.16 -54.99 16.16
CA GLU A 101 -17.96 -54.45 17.52
C GLU A 101 -17.16 -53.11 17.54
N ILE A 102 -17.23 -52.34 16.47
CA ILE A 102 -16.71 -50.97 16.44
C ILE A 102 -17.92 -50.03 16.55
N GLY A 103 -18.17 -49.55 17.77
CA GLY A 103 -19.34 -48.70 18.14
C GLY A 103 -19.36 -47.35 17.50
N ILE A 104 -19.27 -47.29 16.19
CA ILE A 104 -19.66 -46.14 15.40
C ILE A 104 -21.04 -46.50 14.86
N THR A 105 -22.07 -46.21 15.65
CA THR A 105 -23.45 -46.22 15.18
C THR A 105 -23.60 -45.08 14.19
N PHE A 106 -23.57 -45.41 12.92
CA PHE A 106 -24.14 -44.53 11.91
C PHE A 106 -25.68 -44.57 12.07
N GLU A 107 -26.24 -43.74 12.93
CA GLU A 107 -27.66 -43.42 12.84
C GLU A 107 -27.86 -42.60 11.55
N GLY A 108 -28.08 -43.35 10.47
CA GLY A 108 -28.20 -42.83 9.15
C GLY A 108 -29.48 -42.06 8.96
N SER A 109 -29.33 -40.76 8.79
CA SER A 109 -30.21 -40.06 7.89
C SER A 109 -29.30 -39.53 6.74
N SER A 110 -29.63 -39.90 5.50
CA SER A 110 -28.85 -39.58 4.30
C SER A 110 -28.62 -38.07 4.08
N GLU A 111 -29.32 -37.22 4.82
CA GLU A 111 -29.14 -35.78 4.81
C GLU A 111 -27.94 -35.33 5.67
N THR A 112 -27.65 -36.00 6.79
CA THR A 112 -26.55 -35.66 7.71
C THR A 112 -25.18 -36.05 7.13
N GLU A 113 -25.11 -37.10 6.33
CA GLU A 113 -23.87 -37.55 5.68
C GLU A 113 -23.45 -36.57 4.56
N LYS A 114 -24.39 -36.15 3.72
CA LYS A 114 -24.15 -35.14 2.69
C LYS A 114 -23.68 -33.81 3.28
N THR A 115 -24.14 -33.48 4.48
CA THR A 115 -23.72 -32.25 5.20
C THR A 115 -22.26 -32.33 5.65
N LYS A 116 -21.83 -33.47 6.15
CA LYS A 116 -20.43 -33.67 6.61
C LYS A 116 -19.42 -33.68 5.44
N GLU A 117 -19.74 -34.32 4.32
CA GLU A 117 -18.92 -34.25 3.12
C GLU A 117 -18.81 -32.82 2.58
N TYR A 118 -19.91 -32.10 2.56
CA TYR A 118 -19.93 -30.72 2.14
C TYR A 118 -19.08 -29.83 3.07
N GLU A 119 -19.18 -30.01 4.40
CA GLU A 119 -18.39 -29.27 5.38
C GLU A 119 -16.89 -29.55 5.22
N LEU A 120 -16.49 -30.82 5.01
CA LEU A 120 -15.09 -31.19 4.73
C LEU A 120 -14.59 -30.55 3.45
N TYR A 121 -15.41 -30.55 2.39
CA TYR A 121 -15.06 -29.92 1.12
C TYR A 121 -14.91 -28.39 1.26
N GLN A 122 -15.83 -27.75 1.98
CA GLN A 122 -15.76 -26.30 2.24
C GLN A 122 -14.51 -25.94 3.06
N ASN A 123 -14.18 -26.74 4.09
CA ASN A 123 -12.96 -26.54 4.86
C ASN A 123 -11.70 -26.69 4.00
N ASP A 124 -11.67 -27.64 3.08
CA ASP A 124 -10.56 -27.82 2.15
C ASP A 124 -10.38 -26.63 1.22
N LEU A 125 -11.47 -26.11 0.66
CA LEU A 125 -11.47 -24.90 -0.17
C LEU A 125 -10.97 -23.67 0.60
N ASP A 126 -11.36 -23.54 1.86
CA ASP A 126 -10.93 -22.44 2.72
C ASP A 126 -9.43 -22.53 3.03
N LEU A 127 -8.93 -23.72 3.39
CA LEU A 127 -7.50 -23.95 3.61
C LEU A 127 -6.68 -23.62 2.34
N ARG A 128 -7.12 -24.05 1.17
CA ARG A 128 -6.48 -23.73 -0.11
C ARG A 128 -6.51 -22.23 -0.40
N SER A 129 -7.62 -21.56 -0.13
CA SER A 129 -7.75 -20.11 -0.27
C SER A 129 -6.79 -19.36 0.65
N GLN A 130 -6.65 -19.81 1.90
CA GLN A 130 -5.70 -19.25 2.85
C GLN A 130 -4.26 -19.47 2.40
N LEU A 131 -3.91 -20.64 1.87
CA LEU A 131 -2.59 -20.93 1.30
C LEU A 131 -2.23 -19.95 0.18
N VAL A 132 -3.11 -19.78 -0.80
CA VAL A 132 -2.92 -18.82 -1.90
C VAL A 132 -2.74 -17.39 -1.38
N ARG A 133 -3.50 -17.01 -0.34
CA ARG A 133 -3.37 -15.70 0.29
C ARG A 133 -2.00 -15.51 0.96
N ILE A 134 -1.52 -16.52 1.70
CA ILE A 134 -0.20 -16.48 2.35
C ILE A 134 0.92 -16.39 1.31
N GLU A 135 0.85 -17.18 0.25
CA GLU A 135 1.83 -17.14 -0.85
C GLU A 135 1.89 -15.76 -1.50
N ARG A 136 0.74 -15.14 -1.74
CA ARG A 136 0.69 -13.78 -2.26
C ARG A 136 1.32 -12.76 -1.30
N ILE A 137 1.05 -12.88 0.01
CA ILE A 137 1.65 -11.99 1.00
C ILE A 137 3.17 -12.20 1.07
N MET A 138 3.64 -13.44 0.94
CA MET A 138 5.09 -13.72 0.90
C MET A 138 5.77 -13.06 -0.30
N LEU A 139 5.15 -13.10 -1.48
CA LEU A 139 5.65 -12.40 -2.67
C LEU A 139 5.65 -10.88 -2.47
N ASP A 140 4.58 -10.32 -1.91
CA ASP A 140 4.50 -8.88 -1.60
C ASP A 140 5.58 -8.45 -0.57
N LYS A 141 6.09 -9.37 0.26
CA LYS A 141 7.13 -9.15 1.28
C LYS A 141 8.56 -9.45 0.80
N GLU A 142 8.74 -9.89 -0.44
CA GLU A 142 10.07 -10.20 -0.99
C GLU A 142 10.99 -8.97 -1.00
N HIS A 143 10.41 -7.80 -1.23
CA HIS A 143 11.10 -6.51 -1.15
C HIS A 143 10.50 -5.65 -0.04
N ILE A 144 11.36 -4.93 0.71
CA ILE A 144 10.89 -3.99 1.75
C ILE A 144 10.18 -2.82 1.09
N VAL A 145 10.80 -2.25 0.08
CA VAL A 145 10.26 -1.16 -0.74
C VAL A 145 10.60 -1.39 -2.20
N GLU A 146 9.62 -1.26 -3.06
CA GLU A 146 9.77 -1.32 -4.52
C GLU A 146 9.30 -0.03 -5.16
N MET A 147 10.04 0.46 -6.15
CA MET A 147 9.68 1.63 -6.92
C MET A 147 8.72 1.26 -8.04
N ILE A 148 7.42 1.58 -7.85
CA ILE A 148 6.37 1.24 -8.83
C ILE A 148 6.42 2.18 -10.05
N SER A 149 6.73 3.45 -9.85
CA SER A 149 6.74 4.45 -10.90
C SER A 149 7.73 5.57 -10.61
N ASN A 150 8.62 5.82 -11.56
CA ASN A 150 9.47 7.00 -11.57
C ASN A 150 8.98 7.93 -12.69
N LYS A 151 8.08 8.86 -12.36
CA LYS A 151 7.52 9.83 -13.34
C LYS A 151 8.47 10.95 -13.69
N GLN A 152 9.74 10.88 -13.29
CA GLN A 152 10.59 12.05 -13.34
C GLN A 152 11.87 11.86 -14.11
N ASP A 153 11.84 12.20 -15.34
CA ASP A 153 13.08 12.47 -16.08
C ASP A 153 13.47 13.96 -16.10
N SER A 154 12.58 14.87 -15.77
CA SER A 154 12.91 16.29 -15.67
C SER A 154 11.96 16.96 -14.68
N GLY A 155 12.52 17.46 -13.58
CA GLY A 155 11.78 18.21 -12.59
C GLY A 155 11.00 19.37 -13.22
N PHE A 156 9.76 19.56 -12.84
CA PHE A 156 9.03 20.80 -13.15
C PHE A 156 9.68 21.91 -12.35
N ALA A 157 10.19 22.94 -13.03
CA ALA A 157 10.52 24.17 -12.33
C ALA A 157 9.23 24.69 -11.68
N SER A 158 9.21 24.78 -10.35
CA SER A 158 8.11 25.41 -9.66
C SER A 158 8.02 26.86 -10.15
N ASN A 159 6.97 27.18 -10.90
CA ASN A 159 6.70 28.53 -11.37
C ASN A 159 6.11 29.41 -10.25
N SER A 160 6.36 29.07 -9.00
CA SER A 160 5.92 29.83 -7.84
C SER A 160 7.09 30.49 -7.12
N LYS A 161 6.89 31.71 -6.65
CA LYS A 161 7.80 32.45 -5.79
C LYS A 161 7.06 32.78 -4.49
N THR A 162 7.67 32.45 -3.38
CA THR A 162 7.11 32.76 -2.06
C THR A 162 7.36 34.24 -1.73
N VAL A 163 6.29 35.00 -1.61
CA VAL A 163 6.33 36.42 -1.22
C VAL A 163 5.38 36.59 -0.04
N PHE A 164 5.87 37.13 1.07
CA PHE A 164 5.12 37.28 2.34
C PHE A 164 4.43 35.97 2.81
N GLY A 165 5.09 34.81 2.67
CA GLY A 165 4.55 33.53 3.12
C GLY A 165 3.45 32.93 2.20
N ARG A 166 3.15 33.55 1.06
CA ARG A 166 2.20 33.04 0.05
C ARG A 166 2.92 32.68 -1.24
N GLU A 167 2.56 31.55 -1.81
CA GLU A 167 3.08 31.12 -3.10
C GLU A 167 2.35 31.88 -4.23
N LEU A 168 3.08 32.73 -4.93
CA LEU A 168 2.59 33.46 -6.08
C LEU A 168 3.19 32.92 -7.37
N ASN A 169 2.40 32.83 -8.42
CA ASN A 169 2.88 32.48 -9.75
C ASN A 169 3.94 33.49 -10.19
N ILE A 170 5.10 33.02 -10.66
CA ILE A 170 6.24 33.83 -11.10
C ILE A 170 5.83 34.88 -12.12
N LYS A 171 4.92 34.56 -13.04
CA LYS A 171 4.40 35.52 -14.03
C LYS A 171 3.61 36.64 -13.39
N LEU A 172 2.80 36.34 -12.39
CA LEU A 172 2.04 37.34 -11.62
C LEU A 172 2.97 38.25 -10.80
N TYR A 173 4.01 37.66 -10.19
CA TYR A 173 5.01 38.44 -9.45
C TYR A 173 5.74 39.45 -10.34
N TYR A 174 6.31 39.01 -11.47
CA TYR A 174 6.99 39.96 -12.37
C TYR A 174 6.02 40.96 -13.02
N GLY A 175 4.79 40.54 -13.31
CA GLY A 175 3.75 41.44 -13.78
C GLY A 175 3.41 42.54 -12.78
N SER A 176 3.28 42.24 -11.50
CA SER A 176 3.02 43.21 -10.44
C SER A 176 4.21 44.15 -10.19
N VAL A 177 5.45 43.60 -10.22
CA VAL A 177 6.66 44.44 -10.12
C VAL A 177 6.76 45.44 -11.29
N LEU A 178 6.51 44.98 -12.52
CA LEU A 178 6.54 45.84 -13.70
C LEU A 178 5.46 46.93 -13.64
N LEU A 179 4.24 46.57 -13.22
CA LEU A 179 3.15 47.52 -13.03
C LEU A 179 3.51 48.60 -11.99
N LEU A 180 4.11 48.19 -10.86
CA LEU A 180 4.55 49.12 -9.82
C LEU A 180 5.66 50.03 -10.32
N LEU A 181 6.59 49.51 -11.13
CA LEU A 181 7.66 50.32 -11.74
C LEU A 181 7.08 51.37 -12.72
N VAL A 182 6.15 50.98 -13.60
CA VAL A 182 5.47 51.90 -14.51
C VAL A 182 4.70 52.99 -13.73
N PHE A 183 4.01 52.57 -12.67
CA PHE A 183 3.28 53.53 -11.81
C PHE A 183 4.23 54.53 -11.14
N MET A 184 5.38 54.09 -10.64
CA MET A 184 6.40 54.99 -10.06
C MET A 184 6.97 55.99 -11.09
N VAL A 185 7.20 55.52 -12.32
CA VAL A 185 7.65 56.40 -13.41
C VAL A 185 6.60 57.46 -13.73
N LEU A 186 5.33 57.08 -13.84
CA LEU A 186 4.24 58.01 -14.10
C LEU A 186 4.08 59.07 -12.97
N LEU A 187 4.14 58.61 -11.70
CA LEU A 187 4.16 59.53 -10.55
C LEU A 187 5.35 60.49 -10.58
N GLY A 188 6.53 59.98 -10.95
CA GLY A 188 7.72 60.81 -11.10
C GLY A 188 7.55 61.92 -12.16
N ILE A 189 6.95 61.59 -13.31
CA ILE A 189 6.65 62.56 -14.37
C ILE A 189 5.66 63.58 -13.90
N GLU A 190 4.57 63.18 -13.24
CA GLU A 190 3.60 64.12 -12.70
C GLU A 190 4.19 65.01 -11.60
N PHE A 191 5.00 64.46 -10.75
CA PHE A 191 5.72 65.20 -9.72
C PHE A 191 6.65 66.27 -10.34
N LEU A 192 7.39 65.93 -11.39
CA LEU A 192 8.24 66.87 -12.12
C LEU A 192 7.41 68.02 -12.77
N LYS A 193 6.29 67.67 -13.38
CA LYS A 193 5.36 68.68 -13.93
C LYS A 193 4.79 69.61 -12.85
N PHE A 194 4.45 69.08 -11.70
CA PHE A 194 4.02 69.80 -10.53
C PHE A 194 5.09 70.82 -10.07
N LEU A 195 6.33 70.40 -9.93
CA LEU A 195 7.48 71.23 -9.52
C LEU A 195 7.74 72.31 -10.54
N GLU A 196 7.63 72.07 -11.84
CA GLU A 196 7.83 72.98 -12.89
C GLU A 196 6.73 74.09 -12.87
N LYS A 197 5.46 73.68 -12.58
CA LYS A 197 4.34 74.62 -12.42
C LYS A 197 4.51 75.52 -11.20
N TYR A 198 5.05 74.95 -10.10
CA TYR A 198 5.33 75.69 -8.86
C TYR A 198 6.44 76.75 -9.06
N LYS A 199 7.47 76.36 -9.83
CA LYS A 199 8.58 77.26 -10.17
C LYS A 199 8.15 78.44 -11.06
N LYS A 200 7.13 78.27 -11.91
CA LYS A 200 6.55 79.35 -12.76
C LYS A 200 5.62 80.23 -12.01
N SER A 201 5.16 79.88 -10.81
CA SER A 201 4.23 80.64 -9.99
C SER A 201 4.94 81.52 -8.91
N LEU A 202 6.24 81.38 -8.77
CA LEU A 202 7.16 82.18 -7.98
C LEU A 202 7.88 83.21 -8.92
#